data_38ce95b4ddd68f3028e31cb7f27231bf
#
_entry.id   38ce95b4ddd68f3028e31cb7f27231bf
#
_cell.length_a   1.000
_cell.length_b   1.000
_cell.length_c   1.000
_cell.angle_alpha   90.00
_cell.angle_beta   90.00
_cell.angle_gamma   90.00
#
_symmetry.space_group_name_H-M   'P 1'
#
loop_
_entity.id
_entity.type
_entity.pdbx_description
1 polymer ?
#
loop_
_entity_poly.entity_id
_entity_poly.type
_entity_poly.pdbx_seq_one_letter_code
_entity_poly.pdbx_strand_id
1 'polypeptide(L)'
;MDESALECLTRRLSRLERENRRLKRVGVLLVVGAAAAALMGQAPPTPSTVESQRFVVKDATGQPRAVLGATADGSIFELYDKDGERRVAMGIATDGSATLSLATKGDKGGVWISARPYGWSNLQVFDRAGTSRLATGVAADGAALLLINDSGGTTRAGLGIAADDHPFRFP
;
A
#
# COMPACT_ATOMS: atom_id res chain seq x y z
N MET A 1 -37.52 -82.27 3.62
CA MET A 1 -37.19 -80.85 3.83
C MET A 1 -37.88 -80.11 2.69
N ASP A 2 -38.76 -79.21 3.01
CA ASP A 2 -39.80 -78.67 2.07
C ASP A 2 -39.11 -77.75 1.05
N GLU A 3 -39.11 -78.13 -0.21
CA GLU A 3 -38.51 -77.38 -1.33
C GLU A 3 -39.08 -75.98 -1.49
N SER A 4 -40.34 -75.82 -1.09
CA SER A 4 -41.04 -74.54 -1.06
C SER A 4 -40.52 -73.57 0.00
N ALA A 5 -40.04 -74.09 1.12
CA ALA A 5 -39.46 -73.27 2.20
C ALA A 5 -38.07 -72.76 1.82
N LEU A 6 -37.30 -73.56 1.11
CA LEU A 6 -35.98 -73.18 0.60
C LEU A 6 -36.08 -72.06 -0.46
N GLU A 7 -37.05 -72.15 -1.38
CA GLU A 7 -37.25 -71.09 -2.38
C GLU A 7 -37.72 -69.79 -1.74
N CYS A 8 -38.59 -69.84 -0.71
CA CYS A 8 -39.03 -68.65 0.00
C CYS A 8 -37.87 -67.95 0.75
N LEU A 9 -36.98 -68.73 1.37
CA LEU A 9 -35.78 -68.20 2.09
C LEU A 9 -34.81 -67.60 1.09
N THR A 10 -34.57 -68.25 -0.07
CA THR A 10 -33.65 -67.71 -1.09
C THR A 10 -34.13 -66.41 -1.71
N ARG A 11 -35.44 -66.24 -1.90
CA ARG A 11 -36.06 -64.96 -2.37
C ARG A 11 -35.93 -63.85 -1.29
N ARG A 12 -36.12 -64.17 -0.03
CA ARG A 12 -35.92 -63.20 1.06
C ARG A 12 -34.46 -62.77 1.17
N LEU A 13 -33.53 -63.72 1.08
CA LEU A 13 -32.10 -63.47 1.17
C LEU A 13 -31.63 -62.54 -0.01
N SER A 14 -32.07 -62.86 -1.24
CA SER A 14 -31.72 -62.04 -2.42
C SER A 14 -32.32 -60.62 -2.38
N ARG A 15 -33.47 -60.43 -1.68
CA ARG A 15 -34.05 -59.11 -1.45
C ARG A 15 -33.22 -58.30 -0.42
N LEU A 16 -32.88 -58.95 0.71
CA LEU A 16 -32.05 -58.33 1.76
C LEU A 16 -30.65 -57.96 1.25
N GLU A 17 -30.06 -58.80 0.42
CA GLU A 17 -28.77 -58.47 -0.21
C GLU A 17 -28.85 -57.28 -1.15
N ARG A 18 -29.92 -57.13 -1.90
CA ARG A 18 -30.14 -55.98 -2.79
C ARG A 18 -30.37 -54.69 -1.99
N GLU A 19 -31.13 -54.77 -0.92
CA GLU A 19 -31.38 -53.63 -0.02
C GLU A 19 -30.09 -53.25 0.72
N ASN A 20 -29.30 -54.18 1.19
CA ASN A 20 -28.02 -53.91 1.83
C ASN A 20 -26.98 -53.32 0.86
N ARG A 21 -26.93 -53.81 -0.39
CA ARG A 21 -26.08 -53.17 -1.43
C ARG A 21 -26.51 -51.73 -1.77
N ARG A 22 -27.82 -51.48 -1.81
CA ARG A 22 -28.36 -50.11 -2.00
C ARG A 22 -27.98 -49.19 -0.82
N LEU A 23 -28.24 -49.63 0.41
CA LEU A 23 -27.86 -48.89 1.63
C LEU A 23 -26.39 -48.59 1.72
N LYS A 24 -25.52 -49.56 1.40
CA LYS A 24 -24.08 -49.33 1.35
C LYS A 24 -23.66 -48.31 0.28
N ARG A 25 -24.25 -48.36 -0.90
CA ARG A 25 -23.97 -47.39 -1.98
C ARG A 25 -24.41 -45.98 -1.61
N VAL A 26 -25.61 -45.82 -1.05
CA VAL A 26 -26.12 -44.53 -0.59
C VAL A 26 -25.27 -44.00 0.58
N GLY A 27 -24.90 -44.84 1.54
CA GLY A 27 -24.03 -44.47 2.64
C GLY A 27 -22.66 -43.96 2.17
N VAL A 28 -22.03 -44.68 1.23
CA VAL A 28 -20.74 -44.24 0.65
C VAL A 28 -20.88 -42.89 -0.09
N LEU A 29 -21.96 -42.73 -0.87
CA LEU A 29 -22.21 -41.44 -1.57
C LEU A 29 -22.41 -40.29 -0.61
N LEU A 30 -23.13 -40.50 0.51
CA LEU A 30 -23.33 -39.47 1.52
C LEU A 30 -22.02 -39.11 2.24
N VAL A 31 -21.20 -40.09 2.57
CA VAL A 31 -19.87 -39.84 3.20
C VAL A 31 -18.95 -39.10 2.25
N VAL A 32 -18.89 -39.50 0.98
CA VAL A 32 -18.08 -38.82 -0.05
C VAL A 32 -18.60 -37.40 -0.31
N GLY A 33 -19.92 -37.22 -0.37
CA GLY A 33 -20.53 -35.90 -0.52
C GLY A 33 -20.26 -34.97 0.67
N ALA A 34 -20.37 -35.50 1.88
CA ALA A 34 -20.05 -34.74 3.10
C ALA A 34 -18.56 -34.38 3.19
N ALA A 35 -17.66 -35.29 2.83
CA ALA A 35 -16.24 -35.04 2.78
C ALA A 35 -15.88 -34.00 1.72
N ALA A 36 -16.50 -34.05 0.53
CA ALA A 36 -16.31 -33.06 -0.52
C ALA A 36 -16.83 -31.67 -0.09
N ALA A 37 -18.02 -31.61 0.55
CA ALA A 37 -18.54 -30.36 1.08
C ALA A 37 -17.67 -29.76 2.18
N ALA A 38 -17.10 -30.59 3.07
CA ALA A 38 -16.19 -30.13 4.11
C ALA A 38 -14.86 -29.60 3.54
N LEU A 39 -14.35 -30.21 2.46
CA LEU A 39 -13.15 -29.75 1.77
C LEU A 39 -13.38 -28.47 0.94
N MET A 40 -14.57 -28.32 0.34
CA MET A 40 -14.93 -27.11 -0.43
C MET A 40 -15.33 -25.93 0.44
N GLY A 41 -15.77 -26.16 1.69
CA GLY A 41 -16.19 -25.13 2.63
C GLY A 41 -15.05 -24.44 3.39
N GLN A 42 -13.82 -24.90 3.25
CA GLN A 42 -12.65 -24.25 3.83
C GLN A 42 -12.08 -23.22 2.84
N ALA A 43 -12.82 -22.12 2.61
CA ALA A 43 -12.20 -20.93 2.05
C ALA A 43 -11.10 -20.48 3.03
N PRO A 44 -9.85 -20.32 2.59
CA PRO A 44 -8.82 -19.79 3.48
C PRO A 44 -9.32 -18.43 4.01
N PRO A 45 -9.14 -18.14 5.32
CA PRO A 45 -9.51 -16.84 5.86
C PRO A 45 -8.82 -15.79 5.00
N THR A 46 -9.59 -14.85 4.46
CA THR A 46 -9.04 -13.69 3.74
C THR A 46 -8.12 -12.97 4.72
N PRO A 47 -6.82 -12.86 4.45
CA PRO A 47 -5.92 -12.18 5.35
C PRO A 47 -6.43 -10.75 5.53
N SER A 48 -6.68 -10.33 6.77
CA SER A 48 -7.05 -8.95 7.11
C SER A 48 -5.91 -7.97 6.87
N THR A 49 -4.70 -8.47 6.65
CA THR A 49 -3.48 -7.69 6.43
C THR A 49 -2.70 -8.30 5.26
N VAL A 50 -2.23 -7.44 4.36
CA VAL A 50 -1.29 -7.82 3.30
C VAL A 50 0.06 -7.26 3.67
N GLU A 51 1.02 -8.12 3.97
CA GLU A 51 2.40 -7.75 4.28
C GLU A 51 3.27 -7.91 3.03
N SER A 52 4.00 -6.85 2.68
CA SER A 52 4.93 -6.86 1.56
C SER A 52 6.00 -5.79 1.76
N GLN A 53 7.21 -6.05 1.32
CA GLN A 53 8.27 -5.05 1.30
C GLN A 53 8.04 -3.97 0.24
N ARG A 54 7.27 -4.29 -0.81
CA ARG A 54 7.01 -3.36 -1.91
C ARG A 54 5.70 -3.69 -2.63
N PHE A 55 4.88 -2.66 -2.84
CA PHE A 55 3.71 -2.69 -3.71
C PHE A 55 3.97 -1.83 -4.93
N VAL A 56 3.67 -2.36 -6.12
CA VAL A 56 3.85 -1.64 -7.39
C VAL A 56 2.54 -1.72 -8.18
N VAL A 57 1.95 -0.56 -8.44
CA VAL A 57 0.84 -0.43 -9.38
C VAL A 57 1.42 -0.18 -10.77
N LYS A 58 1.02 -0.99 -11.74
CA LYS A 58 1.42 -0.86 -13.14
C LYS A 58 0.22 -0.55 -14.01
N ASP A 59 0.44 0.17 -15.11
CA ASP A 59 -0.57 0.35 -16.14
C ASP A 59 -0.67 -0.86 -17.08
N ALA A 60 -1.55 -0.77 -18.07
CA ALA A 60 -1.77 -1.83 -19.06
C ALA A 60 -0.54 -2.16 -19.92
N THR A 61 0.44 -1.25 -19.99
CA THR A 61 1.71 -1.45 -20.72
C THR A 61 2.82 -2.04 -19.84
N GLY A 62 2.53 -2.28 -18.54
CA GLY A 62 3.48 -2.81 -17.57
C GLY A 62 4.38 -1.74 -16.93
N GLN A 63 4.17 -0.45 -17.23
CA GLN A 63 4.95 0.64 -16.63
C GLN A 63 4.49 0.93 -15.20
N PRO A 64 5.42 1.12 -14.25
CA PRO A 64 5.06 1.54 -12.89
C PRO A 64 4.36 2.90 -12.88
N ARG A 65 3.28 3.02 -12.08
CA ARG A 65 2.51 4.25 -11.87
C ARG A 65 2.48 4.68 -10.42
N ALA A 66 2.55 3.72 -9.51
CA ALA A 66 2.74 3.99 -8.10
C ALA A 66 3.65 2.94 -7.47
N VAL A 67 4.43 3.35 -6.51
CA VAL A 67 5.29 2.47 -5.69
C VAL A 67 5.11 2.86 -4.23
N LEU A 68 4.81 1.88 -3.40
CA LEU A 68 4.88 1.98 -1.94
C LEU A 68 5.86 0.90 -1.48
N GLY A 69 6.87 1.27 -0.72
CA GLY A 69 7.86 0.29 -0.27
C GLY A 69 8.73 0.76 0.87
N ALA A 70 9.44 -0.20 1.46
CA ALA A 70 10.52 0.04 2.39
C ALA A 70 11.85 -0.29 1.70
N THR A 71 12.84 0.57 1.91
CA THR A 71 14.23 0.41 1.44
C THR A 71 15.19 0.45 2.63
N ALA A 72 16.46 0.18 2.39
CA ALA A 72 17.49 0.37 3.42
C ALA A 72 17.57 1.83 3.91
N ASP A 73 17.17 2.78 3.03
CA ASP A 73 17.23 4.21 3.29
C ASP A 73 15.94 4.78 3.91
N GLY A 74 14.91 3.94 4.13
CA GLY A 74 13.64 4.34 4.74
C GLY A 74 12.41 3.84 3.99
N SER A 75 11.27 4.49 4.20
CA SER A 75 10.01 4.18 3.53
C SER A 75 9.69 5.21 2.46
N ILE A 76 9.13 4.75 1.32
CA ILE A 76 8.81 5.60 0.18
C ILE A 76 7.39 5.34 -0.34
N PHE A 77 6.76 6.41 -0.82
CA PHE A 77 5.59 6.36 -1.70
C PHE A 77 5.85 7.28 -2.89
N GLU A 78 5.74 6.75 -4.10
CA GLU A 78 6.05 7.46 -5.33
C GLU A 78 4.93 7.32 -6.35
N LEU A 79 4.65 8.40 -7.10
CA LEU A 79 3.75 8.40 -8.25
C LEU A 79 4.49 8.87 -9.50
N TYR A 80 4.21 8.20 -10.60
CA TYR A 80 4.83 8.43 -11.90
C TYR A 80 3.79 8.85 -12.93
N ASP A 81 4.17 9.78 -13.80
CA ASP A 81 3.32 10.18 -14.92
C ASP A 81 3.37 9.17 -16.08
N LYS A 82 2.66 9.48 -17.18
CA LYS A 82 2.60 8.62 -18.36
C LYS A 82 3.95 8.42 -19.06
N ASP A 83 4.88 9.33 -18.86
CA ASP A 83 6.23 9.29 -19.47
C ASP A 83 7.23 8.54 -18.55
N GLY A 84 6.79 8.06 -17.38
CA GLY A 84 7.61 7.36 -16.38
C GLY A 84 8.42 8.32 -15.49
N GLU A 85 8.15 9.64 -15.57
CA GLU A 85 8.78 10.61 -14.67
C GLU A 85 8.10 10.61 -13.29
N ARG A 86 8.91 10.62 -12.23
CA ARG A 86 8.41 10.72 -10.87
C ARG A 86 7.86 12.12 -10.60
N ARG A 87 6.57 12.20 -10.27
CA ARG A 87 5.86 13.47 -10.07
C ARG A 87 5.55 13.75 -8.60
N VAL A 88 5.41 12.70 -7.82
CA VAL A 88 5.19 12.78 -6.37
C VAL A 88 6.15 11.81 -5.70
N ALA A 89 6.82 12.26 -4.66
CA ALA A 89 7.53 11.39 -3.74
C ALA A 89 7.25 11.82 -2.29
N MET A 90 6.96 10.85 -1.45
CA MET A 90 6.78 11.03 -0.01
C MET A 90 7.52 9.92 0.71
N GLY A 91 8.18 10.23 1.82
CA GLY A 91 8.89 9.20 2.56
C GLY A 91 9.49 9.66 3.87
N ILE A 92 10.02 8.69 4.57
CA ILE A 92 10.82 8.88 5.78
C ILE A 92 12.22 8.36 5.48
N ALA A 93 13.21 9.22 5.62
CA ALA A 93 14.62 8.87 5.43
C ALA A 93 15.22 8.19 6.68
N THR A 94 16.42 7.62 6.56
CA THR A 94 17.12 6.93 7.66
C THR A 94 17.42 7.83 8.86
N ASP A 95 17.57 9.15 8.64
CA ASP A 95 17.74 10.15 9.71
C ASP A 95 16.41 10.52 10.39
N GLY A 96 15.30 9.90 9.99
CA GLY A 96 13.95 10.19 10.49
C GLY A 96 13.28 11.40 9.84
N SER A 97 13.90 12.06 8.87
CA SER A 97 13.31 13.19 8.16
C SER A 97 12.12 12.73 7.30
N ALA A 98 10.97 13.38 7.48
CA ALA A 98 9.80 13.20 6.63
C ALA A 98 9.82 14.22 5.48
N THR A 99 9.58 13.76 4.24
CA THR A 99 9.59 14.61 3.06
C THR A 99 8.36 14.35 2.17
N LEU A 100 7.90 15.41 1.50
CA LEU A 100 6.94 15.34 0.39
C LEU A 100 7.45 16.24 -0.72
N SER A 101 7.60 15.69 -1.91
CA SER A 101 7.94 16.45 -3.11
C SER A 101 6.88 16.30 -4.19
N LEU A 102 6.55 17.42 -4.83
CA LEU A 102 5.70 17.50 -6.01
C LEU A 102 6.55 18.11 -7.13
N ALA A 103 6.97 17.29 -8.09
CA ALA A 103 7.87 17.72 -9.16
C ALA A 103 7.13 18.21 -10.41
N THR A 104 7.64 19.25 -11.05
CA THR A 104 7.26 19.60 -12.42
C THR A 104 7.93 18.64 -13.43
N LYS A 105 7.50 18.63 -14.67
CA LYS A 105 8.15 17.85 -15.72
C LYS A 105 9.64 18.24 -15.85
N GLY A 106 10.53 17.24 -15.84
CA GLY A 106 11.98 17.43 -15.88
C GLY A 106 12.64 17.61 -14.51
N ASP A 107 11.92 17.38 -13.42
CA ASP A 107 12.37 17.22 -12.02
C ASP A 107 13.18 18.39 -11.41
N LYS A 108 13.10 19.58 -12.02
CA LYS A 108 13.83 20.77 -11.51
C LYS A 108 12.98 21.73 -10.70
N GLY A 109 11.70 21.86 -11.04
CA GLY A 109 10.76 22.73 -10.33
C GLY A 109 9.77 21.96 -9.48
N GLY A 110 9.04 22.66 -8.63
CA GLY A 110 7.98 22.05 -7.86
C GLY A 110 7.86 22.56 -6.43
N VAL A 111 7.32 21.71 -5.58
CA VAL A 111 7.13 22.01 -4.16
C VAL A 111 7.83 20.93 -3.34
N TRP A 112 8.55 21.35 -2.32
CA TRP A 112 9.16 20.46 -1.34
C TRP A 112 8.69 20.85 0.06
N ILE A 113 8.21 19.88 0.81
CA ILE A 113 7.88 20.00 2.24
C ILE A 113 8.75 19.02 2.99
N SER A 114 9.40 19.48 4.07
CA SER A 114 10.17 18.59 4.93
C SER A 114 9.98 18.92 6.41
N ALA A 115 10.04 17.87 7.22
CA ALA A 115 10.09 17.95 8.68
C ALA A 115 11.23 17.10 9.18
N ARG A 116 12.17 17.71 9.91
CA ARG A 116 13.34 17.02 10.47
C ARG A 116 13.11 16.66 11.94
N PRO A 117 13.66 15.55 12.43
CA PRO A 117 13.47 15.10 13.81
C PRO A 117 13.84 16.12 14.87
N TYR A 118 14.76 17.02 14.53
CA TYR A 118 15.30 18.01 15.47
C TYR A 118 14.63 19.38 15.37
N GLY A 119 13.38 19.42 14.92
CA GLY A 119 12.52 20.60 15.00
C GLY A 119 12.58 21.58 13.83
N TRP A 120 13.35 21.26 12.78
CA TRP A 120 13.30 22.09 11.57
C TRP A 120 12.26 21.57 10.57
N SER A 121 11.30 22.42 10.18
CA SER A 121 10.32 22.12 9.13
C SER A 121 10.21 23.27 8.16
N ASN A 122 10.10 22.94 6.86
CA ASN A 122 10.01 23.95 5.82
C ASN A 122 9.13 23.51 4.64
N LEU A 123 8.66 24.53 3.90
CA LEU A 123 8.08 24.40 2.57
C LEU A 123 8.89 25.28 1.63
N GLN A 124 9.26 24.72 0.47
CA GLN A 124 9.96 25.46 -0.61
C GLN A 124 9.22 25.28 -1.91
N VAL A 125 9.20 26.35 -2.73
CA VAL A 125 8.69 26.33 -4.08
C VAL A 125 9.84 26.69 -5.04
N PHE A 126 10.08 25.81 -5.99
CA PHE A 126 11.14 25.92 -6.98
C PHE A 126 10.56 26.25 -8.35
N ASP A 127 11.23 27.14 -9.06
CA ASP A 127 10.90 27.41 -10.46
C ASP A 127 11.44 26.32 -11.42
N ARG A 128 11.18 26.49 -12.72
CA ARG A 128 11.61 25.52 -13.74
C ARG A 128 13.13 25.35 -13.86
N ALA A 129 13.91 26.34 -13.40
CA ALA A 129 15.37 26.26 -13.39
C ALA A 129 15.90 25.50 -12.16
N GLY A 130 15.03 25.20 -11.18
CA GLY A 130 15.41 24.61 -9.90
C GLY A 130 15.82 25.65 -8.86
N THR A 131 15.52 26.93 -9.10
CA THR A 131 15.79 28.00 -8.14
C THR A 131 14.66 28.06 -7.12
N SER A 132 14.98 28.06 -5.83
CA SER A 132 13.99 28.28 -4.78
C SER A 132 13.49 29.70 -4.84
N ARG A 133 12.19 29.87 -5.15
CA ARG A 133 11.54 31.19 -5.32
C ARG A 133 10.78 31.60 -4.05
N LEU A 134 10.33 30.62 -3.28
CA LEU A 134 9.69 30.85 -2.01
C LEU A 134 10.17 29.80 -1.03
N ALA A 135 10.51 30.23 0.18
CA ALA A 135 10.83 29.35 1.29
C ALA A 135 10.12 29.84 2.56
N THR A 136 9.50 28.94 3.28
CA THR A 136 8.91 29.25 4.59
C THR A 136 9.14 28.09 5.52
N GLY A 137 9.31 28.36 6.81
CA GLY A 137 9.54 27.30 7.77
C GLY A 137 9.80 27.81 9.18
N VAL A 138 10.01 26.85 10.05
CA VAL A 138 10.41 27.06 11.44
C VAL A 138 11.73 26.36 11.68
N ALA A 139 12.70 27.09 12.18
CA ALA A 139 14.02 26.57 12.55
C ALA A 139 13.96 25.83 13.89
N ALA A 140 15.00 25.07 14.20
CA ALA A 140 15.08 24.27 15.43
C ALA A 140 15.08 25.12 16.72
N ASP A 141 15.51 26.36 16.63
CA ASP A 141 15.49 27.35 17.72
C ASP A 141 14.15 28.07 17.89
N GLY A 142 13.16 27.74 17.04
CA GLY A 142 11.82 28.34 17.04
C GLY A 142 11.66 29.55 16.12
N ALA A 143 12.73 30.07 15.50
CA ALA A 143 12.61 31.16 14.53
C ALA A 143 11.76 30.75 13.34
N ALA A 144 10.79 31.58 12.96
CA ALA A 144 9.91 31.37 11.81
C ALA A 144 10.20 32.40 10.72
N LEU A 145 10.20 31.96 9.45
CA LEU A 145 10.54 32.84 8.35
C LEU A 145 9.73 32.54 7.08
N LEU A 146 9.55 33.59 6.27
CA LEU A 146 9.08 33.53 4.89
C LEU A 146 10.04 34.33 4.01
N LEU A 147 10.59 33.72 2.98
CA LEU A 147 11.53 34.34 2.06
C LEU A 147 11.00 34.28 0.63
N ILE A 148 11.20 35.36 -0.12
CA ILE A 148 10.90 35.48 -1.55
C ILE A 148 12.19 35.82 -2.28
N ASN A 149 12.57 34.96 -3.21
CA ASN A 149 13.82 35.07 -3.96
C ASN A 149 13.61 35.45 -5.41
N ASP A 150 14.56 36.15 -5.98
CA ASP A 150 14.62 36.42 -7.43
C ASP A 150 15.04 35.16 -8.23
N SER A 151 15.13 35.28 -9.56
CA SER A 151 15.51 34.16 -10.43
C SER A 151 16.95 33.70 -10.24
N GLY A 152 17.80 34.47 -9.59
CA GLY A 152 19.15 34.10 -9.22
C GLY A 152 19.28 33.45 -7.84
N GLY A 153 18.16 33.31 -7.12
CA GLY A 153 18.14 32.76 -5.76
C GLY A 153 18.47 33.76 -4.67
N THR A 154 18.60 35.05 -5.01
CA THR A 154 18.86 36.11 -4.02
C THR A 154 17.53 36.51 -3.35
N THR A 155 17.51 36.55 -2.02
CA THR A 155 16.34 37.03 -1.27
C THR A 155 16.08 38.51 -1.56
N ARG A 156 14.85 38.83 -1.99
CA ARG A 156 14.39 40.17 -2.30
C ARG A 156 13.35 40.70 -1.33
N ALA A 157 12.69 39.81 -0.65
CA ALA A 157 11.74 40.16 0.41
C ALA A 157 11.67 38.99 1.38
N GLY A 158 11.43 39.31 2.63
CA GLY A 158 11.19 38.30 3.66
C GLY A 158 10.70 38.93 4.94
N LEU A 159 10.07 38.11 5.73
CA LEU A 159 9.63 38.47 7.08
C LEU A 159 9.80 37.26 7.98
N GLY A 160 9.95 37.51 9.25
CA GLY A 160 10.11 36.43 10.21
C GLY A 160 9.96 36.92 11.63
N ILE A 161 9.94 35.95 12.51
CA ILE A 161 10.03 36.12 13.96
C ILE A 161 11.28 35.36 14.39
N ALA A 162 12.18 36.05 15.06
CA ALA A 162 13.39 35.43 15.62
C ALA A 162 13.03 34.53 16.83
N ALA A 163 13.98 33.72 17.28
CA ALA A 163 13.79 32.82 18.42
C ALA A 163 13.50 33.54 19.75
N ASP A 164 13.79 34.82 19.81
CA ASP A 164 13.50 35.74 20.96
C ASP A 164 12.21 36.54 20.77
N ASP A 165 11.33 36.11 19.85
CA ASP A 165 10.03 36.74 19.51
C ASP A 165 10.11 38.11 18.83
N HIS A 166 11.31 38.57 18.42
CA HIS A 166 11.44 39.83 17.71
C HIS A 166 11.14 39.68 16.22
N PRO A 167 10.22 40.50 15.66
CA PRO A 167 9.97 40.46 14.22
C PRO A 167 11.14 41.09 13.45
N PHE A 168 11.46 40.51 12.30
CA PHE A 168 12.45 41.08 11.39
C PHE A 168 11.93 41.03 9.93
N ARG A 169 12.52 41.89 9.09
CA ARG A 169 12.21 41.93 7.66
C ARG A 169 13.51 41.99 6.89
N PHE A 170 13.53 41.30 5.77
CA PHE A 170 14.55 41.51 4.75
C PHE A 170 14.10 42.65 3.83
N PRO A 171 15.00 43.51 3.42
CA PRO A 171 14.69 44.63 2.54
C PRO A 171 14.13 44.19 1.20
#